data_e93a1a43dd21a0faee73a77c050a2063
#
_entry.id   e93a1a43dd21a0faee73a77c050a2063
#
_cell.length_a   1.000
_cell.length_b   1.000
_cell.length_c   1.000
_cell.angle_alpha   90.00
_cell.angle_beta   90.00
_cell.angle_gamma   90.00
#
_symmetry.space_group_name_H-M   'P 1'
#
loop_
_entity.id
_entity.type
_entity.pdbx_description
1 polymer ?
#
loop_
_entity_poly.entity_id
_entity_poly.type
_entity_poly.pdbx_seq_one_letter_code
_entity_poly.pdbx_strand_id
1 'polypeptide(L)'
;MAGAFGRRDVLKLALAAYATLALAVPVSRAADNFIIVQSTTSTQNSGLFEHILPLFTKKTGIEVRVVAVGTGQALKNAQKGDGDVVLVHSQPDEEKFVADGWGVKRYPVMYNDFIIVGPATDPAKIAGMKQAPEALKKIAEAQTPFASRADDSGTHKAELKLWHEA
;
A
#
# COMPACT_ATOMS: atom_id res chain seq x y z
N MET A 1 63.68 35.79 -20.65
CA MET A 1 64.26 34.82 -19.70
C MET A 1 63.24 33.70 -19.47
N ALA A 2 63.41 32.58 -20.14
CA ALA A 2 62.54 31.43 -19.95
C ALA A 2 63.18 30.51 -18.88
N GLY A 3 62.56 30.47 -17.70
CA GLY A 3 63.00 29.59 -16.62
C GLY A 3 62.72 28.13 -16.98
N ALA A 4 63.74 27.29 -17.06
CA ALA A 4 63.62 25.86 -17.30
C ALA A 4 62.99 25.19 -16.06
N PHE A 5 61.87 24.53 -16.22
CA PHE A 5 61.27 23.68 -15.23
C PHE A 5 62.17 22.47 -14.94
N GLY A 6 62.63 22.32 -13.72
CA GLY A 6 63.48 21.24 -13.31
C GLY A 6 62.72 19.91 -13.22
N ARG A 7 63.43 18.80 -13.48
CA ARG A 7 62.89 17.39 -13.41
C ARG A 7 62.08 17.11 -12.11
N ARG A 8 62.40 17.78 -11.01
CA ARG A 8 61.74 17.67 -9.73
C ARG A 8 60.36 18.34 -9.72
N ASP A 9 60.15 19.41 -10.47
CA ASP A 9 58.89 20.14 -10.56
C ASP A 9 57.88 19.41 -11.43
N VAL A 10 58.36 18.74 -12.50
CA VAL A 10 57.53 17.86 -13.33
C VAL A 10 57.04 16.64 -12.54
N LEU A 11 57.89 16.07 -11.67
CA LEU A 11 57.49 14.94 -10.83
C LEU A 11 56.42 15.33 -9.77
N LYS A 12 56.53 16.50 -9.20
CA LYS A 12 55.53 17.03 -8.23
C LYS A 12 54.18 17.33 -8.89
N LEU A 13 54.19 17.89 -10.10
CA LEU A 13 52.98 18.13 -10.88
C LEU A 13 52.33 16.81 -11.32
N ALA A 14 53.11 15.79 -11.68
CA ALA A 14 52.55 14.49 -12.04
C ALA A 14 51.95 13.77 -10.83
N LEU A 15 52.57 13.84 -9.62
CA LEU A 15 51.99 13.29 -8.40
C LEU A 15 50.69 14.02 -7.96
N ALA A 16 50.65 15.36 -8.09
CA ALA A 16 49.45 16.13 -7.76
C ALA A 16 48.29 15.83 -8.72
N ALA A 17 48.57 15.63 -10.02
CA ALA A 17 47.55 15.25 -11.02
C ALA A 17 47.00 13.83 -10.78
N TYR A 18 47.84 12.91 -10.29
CA TYR A 18 47.43 11.54 -9.97
C TYR A 18 46.57 11.48 -8.70
N ALA A 19 46.89 12.31 -7.69
CA ALA A 19 46.12 12.40 -6.45
C ALA A 19 44.70 13.02 -6.67
N THR A 20 44.55 13.95 -7.61
CA THR A 20 43.25 14.54 -7.92
C THR A 20 42.36 13.63 -8.78
N LEU A 21 42.96 12.76 -9.60
CA LEU A 21 42.18 11.80 -10.42
C LEU A 21 41.65 10.61 -9.61
N ALA A 22 42.30 10.28 -8.49
CA ALA A 22 41.87 9.18 -7.62
C ALA A 22 40.63 9.50 -6.73
N LEU A 23 40.25 10.79 -6.62
CA LEU A 23 39.12 11.22 -5.81
C LEU A 23 37.79 11.33 -6.58
N ALA A 24 37.79 11.11 -7.88
CA ALA A 24 36.58 11.12 -8.71
C ALA A 24 36.05 9.70 -8.99
N VAL A 25 36.00 8.83 -7.97
CA VAL A 25 35.18 7.64 -8.07
C VAL A 25 33.74 8.10 -7.93
N PRO A 26 32.91 8.00 -8.98
CA PRO A 26 31.49 8.26 -8.81
C PRO A 26 31.01 7.21 -7.80
N VAL A 27 30.63 7.65 -6.59
CA VAL A 27 29.82 6.85 -5.71
C VAL A 27 28.51 6.65 -6.46
N SER A 28 28.45 5.55 -7.22
CA SER A 28 27.18 5.08 -7.76
C SER A 28 26.32 4.78 -6.55
N ARG A 29 25.54 5.76 -6.12
CA ARG A 29 24.40 5.52 -5.25
C ARG A 29 23.54 4.56 -6.04
N ALA A 30 23.54 3.29 -5.67
CA ALA A 30 22.50 2.40 -6.09
C ALA A 30 21.19 3.15 -5.76
N ALA A 31 20.45 3.57 -6.77
CA ALA A 31 19.14 4.15 -6.57
C ALA A 31 18.39 3.13 -5.72
N ASP A 32 17.90 3.55 -4.54
CA ASP A 32 17.10 2.68 -3.69
C ASP A 32 15.95 2.18 -4.55
N ASN A 33 16.05 0.92 -4.98
CA ASN A 33 15.08 0.33 -5.90
C ASN A 33 13.88 -0.15 -5.09
N PHE A 34 13.02 0.77 -4.72
CA PHE A 34 11.80 0.47 -3.96
C PHE A 34 10.58 1.14 -4.57
N ILE A 35 9.43 0.58 -4.26
CA ILE A 35 8.11 1.16 -4.52
C ILE A 35 7.33 1.27 -3.22
N ILE A 36 6.47 2.30 -3.14
CA ILE A 36 5.57 2.52 -2.00
C ILE A 36 4.17 2.04 -2.37
N VAL A 37 3.63 1.12 -1.57
CA VAL A 37 2.27 0.61 -1.71
C VAL A 37 1.39 1.22 -0.63
N GLN A 38 0.42 2.04 -1.01
CA GLN A 38 -0.65 2.50 -0.11
C GLN A 38 -1.69 1.39 0.03
N SER A 39 -1.90 0.89 1.22
CA SER A 39 -2.79 -0.24 1.48
C SER A 39 -3.56 -0.11 2.79
N THR A 40 -4.16 -1.20 3.24
CA THR A 40 -5.04 -1.18 4.41
C THR A 40 -4.51 -2.02 5.56
N THR A 41 -4.86 -1.60 6.79
CA THR A 41 -4.52 -2.35 8.00
C THR A 41 -5.11 -3.76 8.00
N SER A 42 -6.28 -3.96 7.39
CA SER A 42 -6.86 -5.31 7.27
C SER A 42 -6.04 -6.21 6.34
N THR A 43 -5.52 -5.68 5.24
CA THR A 43 -4.61 -6.43 4.35
C THR A 43 -3.29 -6.73 5.05
N GLN A 44 -2.71 -5.75 5.76
CA GLN A 44 -1.51 -5.97 6.58
C GLN A 44 -1.72 -7.07 7.62
N ASN A 45 -2.81 -6.99 8.39
CA ASN A 45 -3.11 -7.94 9.47
C ASN A 45 -3.47 -9.35 8.98
N SER A 46 -3.77 -9.53 7.70
CA SER A 46 -4.02 -10.85 7.11
C SER A 46 -2.75 -11.71 6.94
N GLY A 47 -1.56 -11.12 7.08
CA GLY A 47 -0.28 -11.80 6.81
C GLY A 47 0.08 -11.90 5.32
N LEU A 48 -0.76 -11.38 4.42
CA LEU A 48 -0.53 -11.46 2.98
C LEU A 48 0.83 -10.87 2.58
N PHE A 49 1.14 -9.67 3.06
CA PHE A 49 2.37 -8.98 2.69
C PHE A 49 3.62 -9.72 3.17
N GLU A 50 3.59 -10.29 4.35
CA GLU A 50 4.71 -11.08 4.90
C GLU A 50 5.02 -12.29 4.03
N HIS A 51 4.01 -12.84 3.36
CA HIS A 51 4.16 -13.97 2.46
C HIS A 51 4.61 -13.56 1.05
N ILE A 52 3.96 -12.56 0.42
CA ILE A 52 4.19 -12.26 -1.01
C ILE A 52 5.36 -11.33 -1.28
N LEU A 53 5.62 -10.32 -0.40
CA LEU A 53 6.63 -9.30 -0.69
C LEU A 53 8.06 -9.85 -0.75
N PRO A 54 8.49 -10.81 0.12
CA PRO A 54 9.80 -11.42 -0.03
C PRO A 54 9.97 -12.16 -1.37
N LEU A 55 8.91 -12.79 -1.87
CA LEU A 55 8.91 -13.47 -3.17
C LEU A 55 9.05 -12.48 -4.32
N PHE A 56 8.34 -11.36 -4.23
CA PHE A 56 8.43 -10.27 -5.21
C PHE A 56 9.83 -9.67 -5.24
N THR A 57 10.37 -9.28 -4.08
CA THR A 57 11.71 -8.70 -3.97
C THR A 57 12.78 -9.66 -4.49
N LYS A 58 12.68 -10.95 -4.14
CA LYS A 58 13.62 -11.98 -4.65
C LYS A 58 13.59 -12.10 -6.18
N LYS A 59 12.39 -11.94 -6.79
CA LYS A 59 12.19 -12.07 -8.23
C LYS A 59 12.62 -10.84 -9.01
N THR A 60 12.43 -9.64 -8.45
CA THR A 60 12.56 -8.37 -9.17
C THR A 60 13.74 -7.53 -8.73
N GLY A 61 14.28 -7.75 -7.54
CA GLY A 61 15.25 -6.88 -6.90
C GLY A 61 14.64 -5.56 -6.37
N ILE A 62 13.30 -5.41 -6.41
CA ILE A 62 12.60 -4.20 -5.97
C ILE A 62 12.08 -4.43 -4.55
N GLU A 63 12.44 -3.54 -3.62
CA GLU A 63 11.86 -3.50 -2.26
C GLU A 63 10.45 -2.93 -2.33
N VAL A 64 9.52 -3.47 -1.55
CA VAL A 64 8.17 -2.93 -1.42
C VAL A 64 7.96 -2.40 0.00
N ARG A 65 7.68 -1.11 0.11
CA ARG A 65 7.36 -0.43 1.37
C ARG A 65 5.87 -0.21 1.46
N VAL A 66 5.23 -0.83 2.46
CA VAL A 66 3.78 -0.75 2.63
C VAL A 66 3.43 0.31 3.67
N VAL A 67 2.48 1.18 3.30
CA VAL A 67 1.81 2.11 4.23
C VAL A 67 0.39 1.61 4.43
N ALA A 68 0.15 0.98 5.59
CA ALA A 68 -1.13 0.35 5.93
C ALA A 68 -1.98 1.27 6.81
N VAL A 69 -3.09 1.79 6.23
CA VAL A 69 -4.03 2.71 6.88
C VAL A 69 -5.47 2.32 6.53
N GLY A 70 -6.47 3.15 6.80
CA GLY A 70 -7.83 2.93 6.28
C GLY A 70 -7.91 3.19 4.76
N THR A 71 -8.84 2.54 4.04
CA THR A 71 -8.99 2.68 2.57
C THR A 71 -9.08 4.15 2.14
N GLY A 72 -9.90 4.96 2.80
CA GLY A 72 -10.04 6.38 2.47
C GLY A 72 -8.74 7.16 2.65
N GLN A 73 -7.96 6.86 3.70
CA GLN A 73 -6.68 7.50 3.93
C GLN A 73 -5.62 7.03 2.92
N ALA A 74 -5.59 5.74 2.56
CA ALA A 74 -4.69 5.20 1.54
C ALA A 74 -4.88 5.91 0.19
N LEU A 75 -6.14 6.08 -0.23
CA LEU A 75 -6.47 6.82 -1.45
C LEU A 75 -6.07 8.30 -1.38
N LYS A 76 -6.30 8.97 -0.24
CA LYS A 76 -5.87 10.37 -0.04
C LYS A 76 -4.35 10.53 -0.08
N ASN A 77 -3.60 9.59 0.47
CA ASN A 77 -2.14 9.60 0.39
C ASN A 77 -1.67 9.46 -1.07
N ALA A 78 -2.26 8.51 -1.80
CA ALA A 78 -1.94 8.31 -3.22
C ALA A 78 -2.28 9.54 -4.08
N GLN A 79 -3.39 10.24 -3.82
CA GLN A 79 -3.74 11.51 -4.48
C GLN A 79 -2.68 12.60 -4.29
N LYS A 80 -1.95 12.57 -3.17
CA LYS A 80 -0.86 13.51 -2.88
C LYS A 80 0.47 13.10 -3.51
N GLY A 81 0.54 11.93 -4.14
CA GLY A 81 1.77 11.37 -4.69
C GLY A 81 2.61 10.60 -3.68
N ASP A 82 2.05 10.25 -2.52
CA ASP A 82 2.76 9.53 -1.45
C ASP A 82 2.80 7.99 -1.67
N GLY A 83 2.60 7.52 -2.91
CA GLY A 83 2.64 6.10 -3.25
C GLY A 83 2.64 5.84 -4.75
N ASP A 84 3.30 4.77 -5.15
CA ASP A 84 3.40 4.32 -6.54
C ASP A 84 2.26 3.38 -6.92
N VAL A 85 1.73 2.64 -5.94
CA VAL A 85 0.67 1.64 -6.11
C VAL A 85 -0.33 1.76 -4.96
N VAL A 86 -1.61 1.58 -5.29
CA VAL A 86 -2.70 1.45 -4.32
C VAL A 86 -3.22 0.01 -4.34
N LEU A 87 -3.25 -0.65 -3.19
CA LEU A 87 -3.83 -2.00 -3.03
C LEU A 87 -4.86 -1.95 -1.90
N VAL A 88 -6.12 -1.79 -2.30
CA VAL A 88 -7.27 -1.60 -1.41
C VAL A 88 -8.43 -2.52 -1.85
N HIS A 89 -9.56 -2.46 -1.18
CA HIS A 89 -10.68 -3.38 -1.40
C HIS A 89 -12.05 -2.68 -1.35
N SER A 90 -12.13 -1.47 -1.90
CA SER A 90 -13.40 -0.75 -2.09
C SER A 90 -13.56 -0.41 -3.56
N GLN A 91 -14.18 -1.31 -4.33
CA GLN A 91 -14.31 -1.17 -5.78
C GLN A 91 -14.90 0.18 -6.21
N PRO A 92 -15.98 0.71 -5.61
CA PRO A 92 -16.51 2.01 -6.00
C PRO A 92 -15.52 3.16 -5.81
N ASP A 93 -14.74 3.15 -4.71
CA ASP A 93 -13.74 4.18 -4.44
C ASP A 93 -12.55 4.05 -5.40
N GLU A 94 -12.14 2.83 -5.77
CA GLU A 94 -11.08 2.56 -6.74
C GLU A 94 -11.46 3.02 -8.14
N GLU A 95 -12.70 2.74 -8.56
CA GLU A 95 -13.24 3.19 -9.85
C GLU A 95 -13.32 4.71 -9.93
N LYS A 96 -13.81 5.34 -8.84
CA LYS A 96 -13.82 6.81 -8.73
C LYS A 96 -12.40 7.40 -8.77
N PHE A 97 -11.45 6.80 -8.06
CA PHE A 97 -10.05 7.25 -8.04
C PHE A 97 -9.43 7.28 -9.44
N VAL A 98 -9.70 6.27 -10.26
CA VAL A 98 -9.25 6.22 -11.66
C VAL A 98 -10.03 7.20 -12.54
N ALA A 99 -11.35 7.30 -12.37
CA ALA A 99 -12.19 8.22 -13.14
C ALA A 99 -11.84 9.70 -12.89
N ASP A 100 -11.45 10.04 -11.66
CA ASP A 100 -10.98 11.38 -11.28
C ASP A 100 -9.54 11.67 -11.79
N GLY A 101 -8.86 10.72 -12.45
CA GLY A 101 -7.53 10.89 -13.03
C GLY A 101 -6.36 10.69 -12.06
N TRP A 102 -6.62 10.19 -10.84
CA TRP A 102 -5.57 9.96 -9.84
C TRP A 102 -4.85 8.61 -10.04
N GLY A 103 -5.46 7.66 -10.75
CA GLY A 103 -4.90 6.37 -11.07
C GLY A 103 -4.92 6.11 -12.58
N VAL A 104 -3.90 5.42 -13.08
CA VAL A 104 -3.81 5.08 -14.52
C VAL A 104 -4.80 3.99 -14.89
N LYS A 105 -4.91 2.95 -14.05
CA LYS A 105 -5.73 1.78 -14.33
C LYS A 105 -5.99 0.98 -13.05
N ARG A 106 -7.21 0.42 -12.94
CA ARG A 106 -7.58 -0.57 -11.94
C ARG A 106 -7.33 -1.98 -12.45
N TYR A 107 -6.76 -2.82 -11.60
CA TYR A 107 -6.56 -4.24 -11.85
C TYR A 107 -7.29 -5.07 -10.79
N PRO A 108 -8.17 -6.01 -11.15
CA PRO A 108 -8.69 -6.98 -10.20
C PRO A 108 -7.55 -7.93 -9.81
N VAL A 109 -7.35 -8.13 -8.50
CA VAL A 109 -6.27 -8.98 -7.97
C VAL A 109 -6.85 -10.25 -7.37
N MET A 110 -7.79 -10.09 -6.44
CA MET A 110 -8.46 -11.18 -5.72
C MET A 110 -9.80 -10.70 -5.18
N TYR A 111 -10.59 -11.62 -4.68
CA TYR A 111 -11.81 -11.33 -3.92
C TYR A 111 -11.73 -12.02 -2.55
N ASN A 112 -12.52 -11.54 -1.63
CA ASN A 112 -12.79 -12.19 -0.34
C ASN A 112 -14.25 -11.92 0.03
N ASP A 113 -14.80 -12.80 0.85
CA ASP A 113 -16.17 -12.69 1.31
C ASP A 113 -16.24 -11.94 2.65
N PHE A 114 -17.33 -11.20 2.85
CA PHE A 114 -17.71 -10.68 4.15
C PHE A 114 -18.68 -11.64 4.81
N ILE A 115 -18.53 -11.83 6.12
CA ILE A 115 -19.42 -12.67 6.92
C ILE A 115 -19.92 -11.89 8.13
N ILE A 116 -21.14 -12.19 8.54
CA ILE A 116 -21.70 -11.75 9.82
C ILE A 116 -21.48 -12.89 10.81
N VAL A 117 -20.78 -12.62 11.90
CA VAL A 117 -20.54 -13.60 12.98
C VAL A 117 -21.27 -13.17 14.24
N GLY A 118 -21.72 -14.13 15.02
CA GLY A 118 -22.42 -13.88 16.27
C GLY A 118 -22.37 -15.08 17.23
N PRO A 119 -23.03 -14.97 18.39
CA PRO A 119 -23.09 -16.05 19.36
C PRO A 119 -23.84 -17.28 18.82
N ALA A 120 -23.47 -18.47 19.29
CA ALA A 120 -24.09 -19.73 18.88
C ALA A 120 -25.61 -19.79 19.18
N THR A 121 -26.09 -18.97 20.11
CA THR A 121 -27.54 -18.86 20.46
C THR A 121 -28.38 -18.23 19.37
N ASP A 122 -27.76 -17.58 18.41
CA ASP A 122 -28.38 -16.94 17.26
C ASP A 122 -29.67 -16.12 17.59
N PRO A 123 -29.58 -15.09 18.43
CA PRO A 123 -30.75 -14.37 18.94
C PRO A 123 -31.60 -13.71 17.85
N ALA A 124 -31.00 -13.34 16.74
CA ALA A 124 -31.70 -12.76 15.58
C ALA A 124 -32.15 -13.81 14.56
N LYS A 125 -31.84 -15.08 14.75
CA LYS A 125 -32.16 -16.21 13.84
C LYS A 125 -31.67 -15.98 12.41
N ILE A 126 -30.41 -15.64 12.26
CA ILE A 126 -29.77 -15.32 10.99
C ILE A 126 -28.80 -16.41 10.49
N ALA A 127 -28.54 -17.44 11.30
CA ALA A 127 -27.65 -18.53 10.94
C ALA A 127 -28.05 -19.18 9.61
N GLY A 128 -27.09 -19.33 8.69
CA GLY A 128 -27.30 -19.91 7.37
C GLY A 128 -27.99 -19.00 6.35
N MET A 129 -28.33 -17.76 6.69
CA MET A 129 -28.84 -16.79 5.73
C MET A 129 -27.75 -16.41 4.71
N LYS A 130 -28.16 -16.26 3.44
CA LYS A 130 -27.24 -15.89 2.35
C LYS A 130 -27.34 -14.43 1.92
N GLN A 131 -28.39 -13.75 2.32
CA GLN A 131 -28.64 -12.35 1.99
C GLN A 131 -28.29 -11.49 3.20
N ALA A 132 -27.18 -10.77 3.13
CA ALA A 132 -26.70 -9.95 4.23
C ALA A 132 -27.66 -8.82 4.62
N PRO A 133 -28.28 -8.08 3.68
CA PRO A 133 -29.28 -7.05 4.04
C PRO A 133 -30.45 -7.63 4.85
N GLU A 134 -30.98 -8.78 4.45
CA GLU A 134 -32.08 -9.45 5.18
C GLU A 134 -31.64 -9.89 6.59
N ALA A 135 -30.41 -10.34 6.74
CA ALA A 135 -29.86 -10.70 8.04
C ALA A 135 -29.71 -9.46 8.95
N LEU A 136 -29.21 -8.34 8.41
CA LEU A 136 -29.09 -7.09 9.14
C LEU A 136 -30.47 -6.53 9.56
N LYS A 137 -31.46 -6.60 8.68
CA LYS A 137 -32.85 -6.25 9.01
C LYS A 137 -33.37 -7.04 10.20
N LYS A 138 -33.16 -8.37 10.23
CA LYS A 138 -33.55 -9.21 11.38
C LYS A 138 -32.81 -8.85 12.66
N ILE A 139 -31.52 -8.49 12.58
CA ILE A 139 -30.75 -8.02 13.73
C ILE A 139 -31.38 -6.74 14.30
N ALA A 140 -31.77 -5.79 13.44
CA ALA A 140 -32.44 -4.56 13.85
C ALA A 140 -33.81 -4.83 14.45
N GLU A 141 -34.67 -5.65 13.82
CA GLU A 141 -35.98 -6.03 14.31
C GLU A 141 -35.91 -6.75 15.65
N ALA A 142 -34.92 -7.61 15.85
CA ALA A 142 -34.68 -8.31 17.11
C ALA A 142 -34.03 -7.41 18.18
N GLN A 143 -33.65 -6.18 17.84
CA GLN A 143 -32.95 -5.23 18.72
C GLN A 143 -31.71 -5.84 19.39
N THR A 144 -31.00 -6.75 18.66
CA THR A 144 -29.78 -7.36 19.16
C THR A 144 -28.58 -6.44 18.94
N PRO A 145 -27.60 -6.41 19.87
CA PRO A 145 -26.41 -5.60 19.70
C PRO A 145 -25.65 -5.97 18.42
N PHE A 146 -25.18 -4.96 17.69
CA PHE A 146 -24.32 -5.11 16.52
C PHE A 146 -23.02 -4.32 16.71
N ALA A 147 -21.88 -4.97 16.49
CA ALA A 147 -20.58 -4.33 16.58
C ALA A 147 -20.12 -3.85 15.19
N SER A 148 -20.22 -2.55 14.97
CA SER A 148 -19.70 -1.90 13.76
C SER A 148 -18.18 -1.68 13.85
N ARG A 149 -17.50 -1.72 12.70
CA ARG A 149 -16.09 -1.33 12.60
C ARG A 149 -15.88 0.16 12.88
N ALA A 150 -16.74 1.02 12.40
CA ALA A 150 -16.74 2.47 12.61
C ALA A 150 -15.39 3.19 12.35
N ASP A 151 -14.53 2.63 11.45
CA ASP A 151 -13.14 3.03 11.25
C ASP A 151 -12.82 3.53 9.81
N ASP A 152 -13.83 3.81 9.01
CA ASP A 152 -13.71 4.19 7.57
C ASP A 152 -12.93 3.16 6.73
N SER A 153 -12.79 1.92 7.18
CA SER A 153 -12.21 0.82 6.42
C SER A 153 -13.14 0.38 5.27
N GLY A 154 -12.62 -0.41 4.34
CA GLY A 154 -13.45 -1.04 3.31
C GLY A 154 -14.54 -1.94 3.88
N THR A 155 -14.29 -2.59 5.02
CA THR A 155 -15.31 -3.37 5.76
C THR A 155 -16.40 -2.46 6.30
N HIS A 156 -16.05 -1.32 6.92
CA HIS A 156 -17.03 -0.36 7.41
C HIS A 156 -17.89 0.21 6.28
N LYS A 157 -17.30 0.55 5.15
CA LYS A 157 -18.04 1.04 3.97
C LYS A 157 -19.00 0.00 3.42
N ALA A 158 -18.60 -1.26 3.33
CA ALA A 158 -19.46 -2.36 2.93
C ALA A 158 -20.61 -2.58 3.93
N GLU A 159 -20.33 -2.52 5.22
CA GLU A 159 -21.32 -2.58 6.30
C GLU A 159 -22.38 -1.50 6.13
N LEU A 160 -21.98 -0.22 6.01
CA LEU A 160 -22.91 0.90 5.84
C LEU A 160 -23.81 0.75 4.61
N LYS A 161 -23.23 0.26 3.50
CA LYS A 161 -24.00 -0.03 2.28
C LYS A 161 -25.06 -1.10 2.55
N LEU A 162 -24.69 -2.20 3.20
CA LEU A 162 -25.62 -3.29 3.53
C LEU A 162 -26.72 -2.87 4.50
N TRP A 163 -26.41 -1.99 5.47
CA TRP A 163 -27.41 -1.38 6.34
C TRP A 163 -28.39 -0.47 5.60
N HIS A 164 -27.92 0.24 4.58
CA HIS A 164 -28.78 1.08 3.74
C HIS A 164 -29.74 0.23 2.87
N GLU A 165 -29.33 -0.96 2.48
CA GLU A 165 -30.12 -1.91 1.71
C GLU A 165 -31.10 -2.72 2.58
N ALA A 166 -30.94 -2.75 3.90
CA ALA A 166 -31.76 -3.49 4.87
C ALA A 166 -33.02 -2.72 5.30
#